data_27372962948d9727aee377c5b05c107e
#
_entry.id   27372962948d9727aee377c5b05c107e
#
_cell.length_a   1.000
_cell.length_b   1.000
_cell.length_c   1.000
_cell.angle_alpha   90.00
_cell.angle_beta   90.00
_cell.angle_gamma   90.00
#
_symmetry.space_group_name_H-M   'P 1'
#
loop_
_entity.id
_entity.type
_entity.pdbx_description
1 polymer ?
#
loop_
_entity_poly.entity_id
_entity_poly.type
_entity_poly.pdbx_seq_one_letter_code
_entity_poly.pdbx_strand_id
1 'polypeptide(L)'
;MSFNLKDNVKAARKLLLTYVDVSDTETPEWELVGKGVEDSAIELNPNTETVTDITGVTETSVNKWEPSQSFEPNTVRGGSKLNFKLHRIWQDKAPELLSQFKVMVVYAYIGENSEFDAEIHKNCTINITSIGGSSYVDMPISITYSNDIDKGTVTISDGVPTFAKAA
;
A
#
# COMPACT_ATOMS: atom_id res chain seq x y z
N MET A 1 4.18 1.83 20.90
CA MET A 1 4.07 0.51 20.28
C MET A 1 5.45 -0.13 20.10
N SER A 2 5.53 -1.43 20.20
CA SER A 2 6.75 -2.22 20.03
C SER A 2 6.48 -3.38 19.07
N PHE A 3 7.53 -4.09 18.69
CA PHE A 3 7.32 -5.35 17.99
C PHE A 3 6.56 -6.33 18.90
N ASN A 4 5.51 -6.94 18.35
CA ASN A 4 4.72 -7.97 19.05
C ASN A 4 5.27 -9.39 18.82
N LEU A 5 6.48 -9.48 18.28
CA LEU A 5 7.21 -10.72 18.04
C LEU A 5 8.13 -11.02 19.22
N LYS A 6 8.38 -12.31 19.46
CA LYS A 6 9.41 -12.74 20.40
C LYS A 6 10.81 -12.41 19.87
N ASP A 7 11.77 -12.24 20.78
CA ASP A 7 13.16 -11.98 20.40
C ASP A 7 13.70 -12.99 19.39
N ASN A 8 14.37 -12.49 18.36
CA ASN A 8 14.95 -13.26 17.26
C ASN A 8 13.95 -14.00 16.34
N VAL A 9 12.63 -13.78 16.50
CA VAL A 9 11.63 -14.34 15.59
C VAL A 9 11.48 -13.43 14.38
N LYS A 10 11.56 -14.00 13.18
CA LYS A 10 11.39 -13.26 11.93
C LYS A 10 9.91 -12.93 11.70
N ALA A 11 9.62 -11.68 11.31
CA ALA A 11 8.30 -11.29 10.87
C ALA A 11 7.93 -12.02 9.58
N ALA A 12 6.81 -12.74 9.59
CA ALA A 12 6.32 -13.39 8.36
C ALA A 12 5.78 -12.33 7.38
N ARG A 13 5.98 -12.53 6.07
CA ARG A 13 5.52 -11.58 5.03
C ARG A 13 4.02 -11.25 5.14
N LYS A 14 3.20 -12.23 5.52
CA LYS A 14 1.75 -12.05 5.72
C LYS A 14 1.36 -11.04 6.80
N LEU A 15 2.31 -10.58 7.60
CA LEU A 15 2.10 -9.56 8.64
C LEU A 15 2.23 -8.12 8.10
N LEU A 16 2.64 -7.94 6.86
CA LEU A 16 2.60 -6.67 6.16
C LEU A 16 1.44 -6.71 5.17
N LEU A 17 0.39 -5.96 5.45
CA LEU A 17 -0.87 -6.01 4.70
C LEU A 17 -1.12 -4.67 4.00
N THR A 18 -1.62 -4.74 2.78
CA THR A 18 -2.00 -3.56 1.99
C THR A 18 -3.49 -3.67 1.65
N TYR A 19 -4.25 -2.68 2.07
CA TYR A 19 -5.68 -2.56 1.75
C TYR A 19 -5.92 -1.32 0.90
N VAL A 20 -6.86 -1.42 -0.03
CA VAL A 20 -7.31 -0.29 -0.85
C VAL A 20 -8.77 -0.02 -0.54
N ASP A 21 -9.11 1.25 -0.38
CA ASP A 21 -10.50 1.68 -0.26
C ASP A 21 -11.18 1.59 -1.62
N VAL A 22 -12.14 0.70 -1.74
CA VAL A 22 -12.91 0.45 -2.96
C VAL A 22 -14.31 1.08 -2.90
N SER A 23 -14.62 1.79 -1.82
CA SER A 23 -15.92 2.46 -1.66
C SER A 23 -16.11 3.58 -2.68
N ASP A 24 -17.37 3.84 -3.01
CA ASP A 24 -17.81 5.03 -3.75
C ASP A 24 -18.47 6.05 -2.82
N THR A 25 -18.34 5.85 -1.50
CA THR A 25 -18.94 6.67 -0.45
C THR A 25 -17.88 7.18 0.51
N GLU A 26 -18.27 8.05 1.45
CA GLU A 26 -17.37 8.54 2.50
C GLU A 26 -16.97 7.46 3.52
N THR A 27 -17.77 6.40 3.64
CA THR A 27 -17.44 5.26 4.51
C THR A 27 -16.49 4.32 3.77
N PRO A 28 -15.25 4.15 4.24
CA PRO A 28 -14.29 3.29 3.57
C PRO A 28 -14.72 1.82 3.53
N GLU A 29 -14.50 1.17 2.41
CA GLU A 29 -14.62 -0.27 2.25
C GLU A 29 -13.25 -0.83 1.84
N TRP A 30 -12.59 -1.51 2.76
CA TRP A 30 -11.21 -1.96 2.58
C TRP A 30 -11.15 -3.34 1.92
N GLU A 31 -10.48 -3.43 0.79
CA GLU A 31 -10.15 -4.70 0.12
C GLU A 31 -8.66 -5.00 0.26
N LEU A 32 -8.35 -6.21 0.74
CA LEU A 32 -6.97 -6.70 0.86
C LEU A 32 -6.41 -6.98 -0.54
N VAL A 33 -5.24 -6.42 -0.83
CA VAL A 33 -4.53 -6.60 -2.10
C VAL A 33 -3.42 -7.65 -1.94
N GLY A 34 -3.16 -8.41 -3.01
CA GLY A 34 -2.04 -9.33 -3.07
C GLY A 34 -2.41 -10.82 -3.08
N LYS A 35 -3.69 -11.16 -3.19
CA LYS A 35 -4.09 -12.56 -3.34
C LYS A 35 -3.53 -13.17 -4.63
N GLY A 36 -2.74 -14.24 -4.49
CA GLY A 36 -2.06 -14.88 -5.62
C GLY A 36 -0.77 -14.17 -6.06
N VAL A 37 -0.32 -13.18 -5.31
CA VAL A 37 0.96 -12.50 -5.50
C VAL A 37 1.98 -13.11 -4.54
N GLU A 38 3.08 -13.63 -5.07
CA GLU A 38 4.10 -14.31 -4.28
C GLU A 38 5.10 -13.34 -3.66
N ASP A 39 5.43 -12.27 -4.37
CA ASP A 39 6.40 -11.27 -3.95
C ASP A 39 5.88 -9.84 -4.22
N SER A 40 5.96 -9.01 -3.20
CA SER A 40 5.65 -7.58 -3.30
C SER A 40 6.28 -6.87 -2.10
N ALA A 41 7.00 -5.80 -2.37
CA ALA A 41 7.62 -4.96 -1.35
C ALA A 41 7.19 -3.51 -1.50
N ILE A 42 7.06 -2.81 -0.39
CA ILE A 42 6.97 -1.35 -0.40
C ILE A 42 8.39 -0.83 -0.60
N GLU A 43 8.70 -0.35 -1.80
CA GLU A 43 9.97 0.26 -2.12
C GLU A 43 9.96 1.71 -1.64
N LEU A 44 10.88 2.06 -0.75
CA LEU A 44 10.88 3.36 -0.10
C LEU A 44 11.44 4.48 -0.98
N ASN A 45 12.26 4.14 -1.97
CA ASN A 45 12.84 5.05 -2.96
C ASN A 45 13.35 6.36 -2.32
N PRO A 46 14.37 6.32 -1.44
CA PRO A 46 14.88 7.52 -0.80
C PRO A 46 15.50 8.47 -1.82
N ASN A 47 15.08 9.72 -1.79
CA ASN A 47 15.71 10.78 -2.56
C ASN A 47 16.88 11.35 -1.75
N THR A 48 18.11 11.09 -2.20
CA THR A 48 19.34 11.52 -1.53
C THR A 48 19.99 12.69 -2.26
N GLU A 49 20.54 13.62 -1.50
CA GLU A 49 21.34 14.71 -1.98
C GLU A 49 22.73 14.68 -1.35
N THR A 50 23.75 14.85 -2.16
CA THR A 50 25.14 14.91 -1.70
C THR A 50 25.70 16.28 -2.00
N VAL A 51 26.16 16.98 -1.00
CA VAL A 51 26.76 18.31 -1.09
C VAL A 51 28.19 18.27 -0.56
N THR A 52 29.11 18.80 -1.34
CA THR A 52 30.51 18.99 -0.90
C THR A 52 30.73 20.48 -0.62
N ASP A 53 31.12 20.81 0.60
CA ASP A 53 31.43 22.20 0.97
C ASP A 53 32.79 22.66 0.42
N ILE A 54 33.09 23.93 0.59
CA ILE A 54 34.34 24.52 0.12
C ILE A 54 35.58 24.02 0.86
N THR A 55 35.41 23.31 1.96
CA THR A 55 36.52 22.69 2.73
C THR A 55 36.79 21.26 2.26
N GLY A 56 36.02 20.77 1.32
CA GLY A 56 36.11 19.41 0.77
C GLY A 56 35.37 18.34 1.63
N VAL A 57 34.57 18.75 2.59
CA VAL A 57 33.72 17.83 3.36
C VAL A 57 32.47 17.52 2.57
N THR A 58 32.20 16.23 2.39
CA THR A 58 31.03 15.73 1.68
C THR A 58 30.01 15.21 2.68
N GLU A 59 28.78 15.73 2.59
CA GLU A 59 27.64 15.28 3.38
C GLU A 59 26.54 14.74 2.46
N THR A 60 25.93 13.63 2.86
CA THR A 60 24.79 13.04 2.16
C THR A 60 23.58 13.05 3.07
N SER A 61 22.46 13.57 2.58
CA SER A 61 21.19 13.63 3.29
C SER A 61 20.09 12.94 2.49
N VAL A 62 19.09 12.43 3.19
CA VAL A 62 17.85 11.92 2.58
C VAL A 62 16.79 13.00 2.72
N ASN A 63 16.34 13.54 1.59
CA ASN A 63 15.40 14.66 1.57
C ASN A 63 13.95 14.19 1.74
N LYS A 64 13.56 13.11 1.06
CA LYS A 64 12.21 12.55 1.10
C LYS A 64 12.19 11.08 0.72
N TRP A 65 11.08 10.45 1.03
CA TRP A 65 10.73 9.11 0.59
C TRP A 65 9.69 9.22 -0.53
N GLU A 66 9.79 8.38 -1.54
CA GLU A 66 8.81 8.27 -2.64
C GLU A 66 8.33 6.82 -2.76
N PRO A 67 7.58 6.32 -1.77
CA PRO A 67 7.26 4.90 -1.69
C PRO A 67 6.33 4.44 -2.80
N SER A 68 6.61 3.24 -3.30
CA SER A 68 5.79 2.57 -4.31
C SER A 68 5.71 1.08 -4.02
N GLN A 69 4.68 0.42 -4.56
CA GLN A 69 4.50 -1.02 -4.40
C GLN A 69 3.84 -1.59 -5.64
N SER A 70 4.36 -2.72 -6.12
CA SER A 70 3.82 -3.43 -7.29
C SER A 70 3.22 -4.77 -6.89
N PHE A 71 2.14 -5.15 -7.57
CA PHE A 71 1.46 -6.42 -7.38
C PHE A 71 1.32 -7.11 -8.74
N GLU A 72 2.04 -8.20 -8.90
CA GLU A 72 2.02 -9.03 -10.10
C GLU A 72 1.88 -10.52 -9.71
N PRO A 73 1.09 -11.31 -10.40
CA PRO A 73 0.32 -11.00 -11.61
C PRO A 73 -1.00 -10.27 -11.37
N ASN A 74 -1.51 -10.20 -10.15
CA ASN A 74 -2.82 -9.64 -9.80
C ASN A 74 -3.93 -10.14 -10.74
N THR A 75 -4.14 -11.44 -10.72
CA THR A 75 -5.15 -12.10 -11.55
C THR A 75 -6.55 -11.60 -11.21
N VAL A 76 -7.33 -11.27 -12.23
CA VAL A 76 -8.72 -10.83 -12.08
C VAL A 76 -9.56 -11.96 -11.52
N ARG A 77 -10.23 -11.70 -10.40
CA ARG A 77 -11.06 -12.68 -9.69
C ARG A 77 -12.48 -12.16 -9.51
N GLY A 78 -13.44 -13.06 -9.58
CA GLY A 78 -14.82 -12.74 -9.22
C GLY A 78 -14.90 -12.26 -7.77
N GLY A 79 -15.66 -11.19 -7.54
CA GLY A 79 -15.83 -10.59 -6.21
C GLY A 79 -14.78 -9.53 -5.83
N SER A 80 -13.70 -9.34 -6.60
CA SER A 80 -12.77 -8.25 -6.40
C SER A 80 -13.38 -6.93 -6.88
N LYS A 81 -13.74 -6.06 -5.96
CA LYS A 81 -14.25 -4.73 -6.26
C LYS A 81 -13.15 -3.80 -6.79
N LEU A 82 -11.91 -3.97 -6.29
CA LEU A 82 -10.76 -3.19 -6.77
C LEU A 82 -10.51 -3.45 -8.26
N ASN A 83 -10.40 -4.72 -8.67
CA ASN A 83 -10.18 -5.06 -10.07
C ASN A 83 -11.32 -4.57 -10.96
N PHE A 84 -12.56 -4.68 -10.49
CA PHE A 84 -13.71 -4.16 -11.22
C PHE A 84 -13.66 -2.63 -11.35
N LYS A 85 -13.37 -1.91 -10.28
CA LYS A 85 -13.26 -0.44 -10.26
C LYS A 85 -12.15 0.05 -11.21
N LEU A 86 -10.97 -0.57 -11.15
CA LEU A 86 -9.85 -0.23 -12.04
C LEU A 86 -10.19 -0.51 -13.51
N HIS A 87 -10.84 -1.62 -13.78
CA HIS A 87 -11.28 -1.96 -15.14
C HIS A 87 -12.30 -0.96 -15.69
N ARG A 88 -13.24 -0.52 -14.84
CA ARG A 88 -14.22 0.52 -15.23
C ARG A 88 -13.54 1.85 -15.53
N ILE A 89 -12.60 2.28 -14.69
CA ILE A 89 -11.81 3.51 -14.93
C ILE A 89 -11.10 3.44 -16.29
N TRP A 90 -10.52 2.30 -16.63
CA TRP A 90 -9.92 2.08 -17.94
C TRP A 90 -10.96 2.16 -19.08
N GLN A 91 -12.10 1.51 -18.94
CA GLN A 91 -13.16 1.53 -19.95
C GLN A 91 -13.71 2.92 -20.18
N ASP A 92 -13.92 3.69 -19.11
CA ASP A 92 -14.46 5.04 -19.15
C ASP A 92 -13.42 6.10 -19.57
N LYS A 93 -12.15 5.69 -19.76
CA LYS A 93 -11.02 6.58 -20.09
C LYS A 93 -10.89 7.78 -19.16
N ALA A 94 -11.03 7.51 -17.86
CA ALA A 94 -10.99 8.50 -16.78
C ALA A 94 -9.71 8.37 -15.92
N PRO A 95 -8.51 8.60 -16.49
CA PRO A 95 -7.24 8.36 -15.78
C PRO A 95 -7.06 9.23 -14.53
N GLU A 96 -7.74 10.34 -14.42
CA GLU A 96 -7.71 11.22 -13.26
C GLU A 96 -8.21 10.55 -11.97
N LEU A 97 -9.08 9.55 -12.10
CA LEU A 97 -9.59 8.79 -10.95
C LEU A 97 -8.54 7.84 -10.36
N LEU A 98 -7.49 7.50 -11.13
CA LEU A 98 -6.41 6.63 -10.67
C LEU A 98 -5.56 7.25 -9.56
N SER A 99 -5.61 8.57 -9.38
CA SER A 99 -4.84 9.30 -8.35
C SER A 99 -5.67 9.70 -7.12
N GLN A 100 -6.81 9.06 -6.91
CA GLN A 100 -7.76 9.40 -5.83
C GLN A 100 -8.00 8.24 -4.85
N PHE A 101 -7.11 7.25 -4.84
CA PHE A 101 -7.25 6.09 -3.96
C PHE A 101 -6.73 6.38 -2.56
N LYS A 102 -7.41 5.82 -1.56
CA LYS A 102 -6.89 5.68 -0.21
C LYS A 102 -6.31 4.27 -0.07
N VAL A 103 -5.10 4.20 0.44
CA VAL A 103 -4.39 2.93 0.67
C VAL A 103 -3.98 2.85 2.12
N MET A 104 -4.34 1.76 2.78
CA MET A 104 -3.96 1.50 4.16
C MET A 104 -2.89 0.42 4.20
N VAL A 105 -1.78 0.72 4.86
CA VAL A 105 -0.71 -0.22 5.15
C VAL A 105 -0.79 -0.60 6.62
N VAL A 106 -0.83 -1.91 6.90
CA VAL A 106 -0.91 -2.46 8.25
C VAL A 106 0.37 -3.22 8.56
N TYR A 107 1.03 -2.82 9.62
CA TYR A 107 2.24 -3.45 10.16
C TYR A 107 1.85 -4.40 11.30
N ALA A 108 1.26 -5.57 10.97
CA ALA A 108 0.75 -6.49 11.97
C ALA A 108 1.83 -7.14 12.85
N TYR A 109 3.10 -6.84 12.61
CA TYR A 109 4.23 -7.20 13.47
C TYR A 109 4.61 -6.11 14.48
N ILE A 110 3.90 -4.97 14.47
CA ILE A 110 4.02 -3.88 15.44
C ILE A 110 2.65 -3.67 16.09
N GLY A 111 2.57 -3.74 17.41
CA GLY A 111 1.29 -3.52 18.09
C GLY A 111 1.22 -4.09 19.47
N GLU A 112 0.06 -3.95 20.10
CA GLU A 112 -0.29 -4.49 21.42
C GLU A 112 -1.78 -4.85 21.46
N ASN A 113 -2.13 -5.89 22.22
CA ASN A 113 -3.54 -6.26 22.49
C ASN A 113 -4.43 -6.41 21.25
N SER A 114 -3.90 -6.99 20.17
CA SER A 114 -4.60 -7.16 18.89
C SER A 114 -4.88 -5.84 18.14
N GLU A 115 -4.29 -4.75 18.57
CA GLU A 115 -4.20 -3.50 17.81
C GLU A 115 -2.84 -3.42 17.12
N PHE A 116 -2.86 -3.21 15.82
CA PHE A 116 -1.66 -3.15 15.00
C PHE A 116 -1.40 -1.73 14.50
N ASP A 117 -0.14 -1.39 14.32
CA ASP A 117 0.24 -0.11 13.74
C ASP A 117 -0.19 -0.04 12.27
N ALA A 118 -0.75 1.10 11.87
CA ALA A 118 -1.26 1.29 10.52
C ALA A 118 -1.17 2.75 10.07
N GLU A 119 -1.07 2.91 8.75
CA GLU A 119 -1.05 4.20 8.08
C GLU A 119 -2.06 4.20 6.93
N ILE A 120 -2.85 5.28 6.81
CA ILE A 120 -3.69 5.53 5.64
C ILE A 120 -3.04 6.63 4.81
N HIS A 121 -2.66 6.30 3.59
CA HIS A 121 -2.18 7.25 2.59
C HIS A 121 -3.36 7.70 1.72
N LYS A 122 -3.58 9.01 1.65
CA LYS A 122 -4.65 9.61 0.85
C LYS A 122 -4.13 10.05 -0.52
N ASN A 123 -5.00 10.05 -1.50
CA ASN A 123 -4.64 10.44 -2.87
C ASN A 123 -3.44 9.68 -3.45
N CYS A 124 -3.42 8.38 -3.23
CA CYS A 124 -2.46 7.48 -3.88
C CYS A 124 -2.83 7.27 -5.34
N THR A 125 -1.82 7.03 -6.15
CA THR A 125 -2.02 6.67 -7.56
C THR A 125 -1.89 5.16 -7.74
N ILE A 126 -2.90 4.54 -8.35
CA ILE A 126 -2.86 3.13 -8.72
C ILE A 126 -2.85 3.03 -10.24
N ASN A 127 -1.73 2.62 -10.81
CA ASN A 127 -1.60 2.39 -12.24
C ASN A 127 -1.90 0.94 -12.60
N ILE A 128 -2.61 0.75 -13.71
CA ILE A 128 -2.79 -0.54 -14.37
C ILE A 128 -1.77 -0.61 -15.50
N THR A 129 -0.90 -1.61 -15.48
CA THR A 129 0.18 -1.73 -16.47
C THR A 129 -0.24 -2.52 -17.71
N SER A 130 -1.12 -3.49 -17.55
CA SER A 130 -1.63 -4.32 -18.63
C SER A 130 -2.94 -5.02 -18.23
N ILE A 131 -3.66 -5.52 -19.23
CA ILE A 131 -4.81 -6.40 -19.03
C ILE A 131 -4.66 -7.54 -20.04
N GLY A 132 -4.50 -8.78 -19.55
CA GLY A 132 -4.33 -9.95 -20.38
C GLY A 132 -3.56 -11.04 -19.67
N GLY A 133 -3.00 -11.96 -20.42
CA GLY A 133 -2.25 -13.10 -19.90
C GLY A 133 -2.34 -14.29 -20.83
N SER A 134 -1.79 -15.42 -20.42
CA SER A 134 -1.83 -16.67 -21.19
C SER A 134 -2.98 -17.59 -20.79
N SER A 135 -3.10 -17.89 -19.50
CA SER A 135 -4.12 -18.81 -18.96
C SER A 135 -5.27 -18.10 -18.27
N TYR A 136 -4.97 -16.96 -17.64
CA TYR A 136 -5.94 -16.12 -16.94
C TYR A 136 -5.80 -14.68 -17.38
N VAL A 137 -6.79 -13.87 -17.04
CA VAL A 137 -6.70 -12.42 -17.21
C VAL A 137 -5.99 -11.85 -16.00
N ASP A 138 -4.78 -11.36 -16.20
CA ASP A 138 -3.99 -10.66 -15.20
C ASP A 138 -4.06 -9.15 -15.43
N MET A 139 -4.09 -8.40 -14.36
CA MET A 139 -4.13 -6.95 -14.38
C MET A 139 -3.14 -6.42 -13.34
N PRO A 140 -1.83 -6.49 -13.65
CA PRO A 140 -0.80 -6.01 -12.74
C PRO A 140 -1.01 -4.54 -12.40
N ILE A 141 -0.83 -4.19 -11.13
CA ILE A 141 -0.98 -2.83 -10.63
C ILE A 141 0.29 -2.34 -9.94
N SER A 142 0.48 -1.04 -9.97
CA SER A 142 1.53 -0.34 -9.24
C SER A 142 0.90 0.79 -8.42
N ILE A 143 1.16 0.80 -7.13
CA ILE A 143 0.71 1.83 -6.20
C ILE A 143 1.85 2.81 -5.97
N THR A 144 1.61 4.10 -6.19
CA THR A 144 2.50 5.18 -5.75
C THR A 144 1.84 5.86 -4.56
N TYR A 145 2.50 5.79 -3.41
CA TYR A 145 2.00 6.33 -2.17
C TYR A 145 2.18 7.85 -2.11
N SER A 146 1.20 8.53 -1.52
CA SER A 146 1.31 9.94 -1.19
C SER A 146 1.97 10.16 0.17
N ASN A 147 2.35 11.38 0.46
CA ASN A 147 2.85 11.82 1.77
C ASN A 147 1.74 12.41 2.68
N ASP A 148 0.49 12.43 2.23
CA ASP A 148 -0.66 12.79 3.07
C ASP A 148 -1.14 11.55 3.82
N ILE A 149 -0.64 11.41 5.06
CA ILE A 149 -0.75 10.19 5.85
C ILE A 149 -1.51 10.44 7.13
N ASP A 150 -2.51 9.62 7.40
CA ASP A 150 -3.13 9.47 8.72
C ASP A 150 -2.51 8.25 9.42
N LYS A 151 -1.86 8.48 10.55
CA LYS A 151 -1.31 7.41 11.41
C LYS A 151 -2.33 6.98 12.44
N GLY A 152 -2.29 5.70 12.80
CA GLY A 152 -3.20 5.16 13.80
C GLY A 152 -2.98 3.68 14.05
N THR A 153 -4.00 3.05 14.59
CA THR A 153 -4.03 1.62 14.84
C THR A 153 -5.17 0.96 14.10
N VAL A 154 -5.04 -0.32 13.86
CA VAL A 154 -6.07 -1.12 13.24
C VAL A 154 -6.33 -2.40 14.04
N THR A 155 -7.59 -2.75 14.20
CA THR A 155 -8.02 -4.08 14.62
C THR A 155 -8.60 -4.81 13.42
N ILE A 156 -8.28 -6.10 13.29
CA ILE A 156 -8.78 -6.93 12.19
C ILE A 156 -9.70 -8.01 12.78
N SER A 157 -10.97 -7.99 12.39
CA SER A 157 -11.96 -8.99 12.77
C SER A 157 -12.55 -9.61 11.50
N ASP A 158 -12.47 -10.95 11.40
CA ASP A 158 -12.96 -11.71 10.25
C ASP A 158 -12.44 -11.17 8.89
N GLY A 159 -11.18 -10.70 8.88
CA GLY A 159 -10.55 -10.13 7.69
C GLY A 159 -10.92 -8.68 7.38
N VAL A 160 -11.79 -8.06 8.18
CA VAL A 160 -12.22 -6.67 8.02
C VAL A 160 -11.41 -5.77 8.97
N PRO A 161 -10.64 -4.82 8.44
CA PRO A 161 -9.89 -3.88 9.25
C PRO A 161 -10.77 -2.72 9.73
N THR A 162 -10.60 -2.35 10.99
CA THR A 162 -11.20 -1.14 11.57
C THR A 162 -10.07 -0.22 12.03
N PHE A 163 -9.96 0.94 11.40
CA PHE A 163 -8.91 1.92 11.68
C PHE A 163 -9.34 2.92 12.73
N ALA A 164 -8.45 3.17 13.69
CA ALA A 164 -8.58 4.23 14.69
C ALA A 164 -7.41 5.21 14.52
N LYS A 165 -7.71 6.45 14.15
CA LYS A 165 -6.70 7.49 13.97
C LYS A 165 -6.03 7.84 15.29
N ALA A 166 -4.72 7.99 15.29
CA ALA A 166 -3.97 8.51 16.44
C ALA A 166 -4.40 9.95 16.77
N ALA A 167 -4.45 10.22 18.05
CA ALA A 167 -4.80 11.55 18.53
C ALA A 167 -3.71 12.59 18.19
#